data_96eb59d02fa4a8612e4ce962b3c8b61a
#
_entry.id   96eb59d02fa4a8612e4ce962b3c8b61a
#
_cell.length_a   1.000
_cell.length_b   1.000
_cell.length_c   1.000
_cell.angle_alpha   90.00
_cell.angle_beta   90.00
_cell.angle_gamma   90.00
#
_symmetry.space_group_name_H-M   'P 1'
#
loop_
_entity.id
_entity.type
_entity.pdbx_description
1 polymer ?
#
loop_
_entity_poly.entity_id
_entity_poly.type
_entity_poly.pdbx_seq_one_letter_code
_entity_poly.pdbx_strand_id
1 'polypeptide(L)'
;IVSRVFIRRSNDVIPEITGVAEHTENSREIVPPAVCPACGAPVVQDGIFVKCSNTRACANTIISALSHFCERDAMDIEGLSDKTLELLYGLNKVKAFHDIYALKQEDFDEVEGFRDKRTGNLLAAIEKSKTTTLARFLYAIGIPNIGKKSAGQLEEEFRTLDAVMNASKEDFAALDDFGDIMAEGVKAYFDDEHNRREIELLLKAGITFTQKQVTEGVFSGKKVVLTGALVSMKRGKAKEEIEKRGGSVAESVSKAVNLVIVGEDAGSKLAKAEKLGIPTISEGEFLKMLEE
;
A
#
# COMPACT_ATOMS: atom_id res chain seq x y z
N ILE A 1 -6.62 -8.33 -34.80
CA ILE A 1 -7.51 -8.57 -33.64
C ILE A 1 -8.92 -8.11 -34.04
N VAL A 2 -9.61 -8.86 -34.88
CA VAL A 2 -10.99 -8.59 -35.26
C VAL A 2 -11.74 -9.90 -35.09
N SER A 3 -12.28 -10.15 -33.89
CA SER A 3 -13.09 -11.32 -33.60
C SER A 3 -14.39 -10.87 -32.93
N ARG A 4 -15.47 -11.60 -33.17
CA ARG A 4 -16.69 -11.46 -32.37
C ARG A 4 -16.53 -12.23 -31.09
N VAL A 5 -16.90 -11.62 -29.95
CA VAL A 5 -16.72 -12.24 -28.63
C VAL A 5 -18.05 -12.27 -27.89
N PHE A 6 -18.24 -13.28 -27.05
CA PHE A 6 -19.31 -13.30 -26.07
C PHE A 6 -18.92 -12.45 -24.86
N ILE A 7 -19.83 -11.59 -24.44
CA ILE A 7 -19.63 -10.71 -23.29
C ILE A 7 -20.75 -11.00 -22.29
N ARG A 8 -20.39 -11.14 -21.01
CA ARG A 8 -21.35 -11.14 -19.90
C ARG A 8 -21.00 -10.01 -18.91
N ARG A 9 -21.97 -9.63 -18.10
CA ARG A 9 -21.69 -8.77 -16.93
C ARG A 9 -21.21 -9.65 -15.78
N SER A 10 -20.02 -9.35 -15.27
CA SER A 10 -19.51 -9.95 -14.04
C SER A 10 -19.96 -9.08 -12.87
N ASN A 11 -20.64 -9.67 -11.88
CA ASN A 11 -21.23 -8.97 -10.73
C ASN A 11 -22.10 -7.75 -11.12
N ASP A 12 -22.86 -7.85 -12.20
CA ASP A 12 -23.76 -6.85 -12.75
C ASP A 12 -23.15 -5.50 -13.16
N VAL A 13 -21.83 -5.34 -13.09
CA VAL A 13 -21.16 -4.05 -13.34
C VAL A 13 -20.12 -4.11 -14.45
N ILE A 14 -19.18 -5.06 -14.39
CA ILE A 14 -18.02 -5.10 -15.29
C ILE A 14 -18.25 -6.07 -16.45
N PRO A 15 -18.10 -5.66 -17.73
CA PRO A 15 -18.18 -6.57 -18.86
C PRO A 15 -16.97 -7.51 -18.89
N GLU A 16 -17.22 -8.81 -18.98
CA GLU A 16 -16.23 -9.88 -19.07
C GLU A 16 -16.38 -10.62 -20.38
N ILE A 17 -15.27 -10.83 -21.10
CA ILE A 17 -15.24 -11.67 -22.31
C ILE A 17 -15.20 -13.13 -21.87
N THR A 18 -16.23 -13.91 -22.26
CA THR A 18 -16.36 -15.32 -21.86
C THR A 18 -15.86 -16.28 -22.93
N GLY A 19 -15.66 -15.81 -24.15
CA GLY A 19 -15.15 -16.64 -25.25
C GLY A 19 -15.21 -15.93 -26.59
N VAL A 20 -14.69 -16.57 -27.60
CA VAL A 20 -14.75 -16.10 -28.99
C VAL A 20 -15.96 -16.74 -29.66
N ALA A 21 -16.84 -15.92 -30.25
CA ALA A 21 -17.99 -16.39 -31.03
C ALA A 21 -17.60 -16.73 -32.47
N GLU A 22 -16.72 -15.89 -33.06
CA GLU A 22 -16.31 -16.04 -34.45
C GLU A 22 -14.93 -15.40 -34.67
N HIS A 23 -14.05 -16.11 -35.38
CA HIS A 23 -12.83 -15.53 -35.92
C HIS A 23 -13.11 -15.05 -37.37
N THR A 24 -12.72 -13.81 -37.65
CA THR A 24 -12.77 -13.26 -39.00
C THR A 24 -11.46 -13.57 -39.73
N GLU A 25 -11.44 -13.39 -41.05
CA GLU A 25 -10.22 -13.55 -41.87
C GLU A 25 -9.06 -12.67 -41.42
N ASN A 26 -9.38 -11.56 -40.72
CA ASN A 26 -8.39 -10.60 -40.17
C ASN A 26 -8.05 -10.90 -38.70
N SER A 27 -8.54 -11.97 -38.12
CA SER A 27 -8.21 -12.36 -36.76
C SER A 27 -6.74 -12.78 -36.66
N ARG A 28 -6.03 -12.23 -35.68
CA ARG A 28 -4.65 -12.59 -35.38
C ARG A 28 -4.51 -12.98 -33.93
N GLU A 29 -3.65 -13.91 -33.68
CA GLU A 29 -3.20 -14.21 -32.32
C GLU A 29 -2.45 -13.03 -31.74
N ILE A 30 -2.67 -12.73 -30.45
CA ILE A 30 -1.94 -11.71 -29.70
C ILE A 30 -0.69 -12.39 -29.15
N VAL A 31 0.44 -12.14 -29.79
CA VAL A 31 1.73 -12.63 -29.32
C VAL A 31 2.37 -11.51 -28.49
N PRO A 32 2.68 -11.75 -27.21
CA PRO A 32 3.42 -10.78 -26.40
C PRO A 32 4.78 -10.47 -27.04
N PRO A 33 5.29 -9.23 -26.93
CA PRO A 33 6.62 -8.91 -27.45
C PRO A 33 7.69 -9.71 -26.72
N ALA A 34 8.70 -10.19 -27.41
CA ALA A 34 9.86 -10.88 -26.80
C ALA A 34 10.81 -9.92 -26.09
N VAL A 35 10.79 -8.64 -26.49
CA VAL A 35 11.62 -7.58 -25.92
C VAL A 35 10.78 -6.38 -25.54
N CYS A 36 11.24 -5.66 -24.52
CA CYS A 36 10.57 -4.45 -24.05
C CYS A 36 10.59 -3.38 -25.15
N PRO A 37 9.45 -2.82 -25.57
CA PRO A 37 9.39 -1.80 -26.62
C PRO A 37 10.06 -0.47 -26.22
N ALA A 38 10.24 -0.24 -24.92
CA ALA A 38 10.84 1.01 -24.42
C ALA A 38 12.37 0.94 -24.34
N CYS A 39 12.96 -0.20 -23.95
CA CYS A 39 14.40 -0.29 -23.71
C CYS A 39 15.11 -1.45 -24.44
N GLY A 40 14.38 -2.30 -25.18
CA GLY A 40 14.94 -3.44 -25.91
C GLY A 40 15.38 -4.63 -25.05
N ALA A 41 15.31 -4.53 -23.72
CA ALA A 41 15.67 -5.64 -22.83
C ALA A 41 14.65 -6.81 -22.96
N PRO A 42 15.06 -8.04 -22.69
CA PRO A 42 14.14 -9.18 -22.67
C PRO A 42 12.95 -8.94 -21.75
N VAL A 43 11.80 -9.50 -22.09
CA VAL A 43 10.67 -9.54 -21.18
C VAL A 43 10.63 -10.88 -20.45
N VAL A 44 10.08 -10.88 -19.24
CA VAL A 44 9.90 -12.07 -18.41
C VAL A 44 8.43 -12.27 -18.11
N GLN A 45 8.01 -13.54 -18.11
CA GLN A 45 6.66 -13.92 -17.70
C GLN A 45 6.61 -14.02 -16.17
N ASP A 46 5.66 -13.30 -15.58
CA ASP A 46 5.39 -13.35 -14.15
C ASP A 46 3.89 -13.61 -13.94
N GLY A 47 3.53 -14.86 -13.77
CA GLY A 47 2.14 -15.31 -13.78
C GLY A 47 1.47 -14.98 -15.12
N ILE A 48 0.41 -14.18 -15.09
CA ILE A 48 -0.32 -13.71 -16.28
C ILE A 48 0.28 -12.42 -16.89
N PHE A 49 1.25 -11.81 -16.23
CA PHE A 49 1.87 -10.55 -16.65
C PHE A 49 3.17 -10.78 -17.42
N VAL A 50 3.41 -9.91 -18.40
CA VAL A 50 4.69 -9.83 -19.12
C VAL A 50 5.37 -8.55 -18.68
N LYS A 51 6.55 -8.67 -18.08
CA LYS A 51 7.28 -7.55 -17.47
C LYS A 51 8.65 -7.37 -18.13
N CYS A 52 9.14 -6.13 -18.17
CA CYS A 52 10.50 -5.86 -18.56
C CYS A 52 11.48 -6.41 -17.50
N SER A 53 12.52 -7.13 -17.94
CA SER A 53 13.56 -7.63 -17.04
C SER A 53 14.50 -6.51 -16.53
N ASN A 54 14.56 -5.39 -17.24
CA ASN A 54 15.40 -4.25 -16.88
C ASN A 54 14.65 -3.29 -15.94
N THR A 55 14.54 -3.66 -14.67
CA THR A 55 13.79 -2.89 -13.68
C THR A 55 14.48 -1.60 -13.24
N ARG A 56 15.80 -1.48 -13.47
CA ARG A 56 16.61 -0.38 -12.94
C ARG A 56 17.01 0.68 -13.98
N ALA A 57 16.87 0.38 -15.28
CA ALA A 57 17.26 1.31 -16.35
C ALA A 57 16.21 1.45 -17.46
N CYS A 58 15.08 0.76 -17.36
CA CYS A 58 13.96 0.98 -18.27
C CYS A 58 13.16 2.21 -17.83
N ALA A 59 13.10 3.23 -18.69
CA ALA A 59 12.37 4.46 -18.41
C ALA A 59 10.92 4.20 -17.93
N ASN A 60 10.18 3.36 -18.66
CA ASN A 60 8.79 3.07 -18.30
C ASN A 60 8.67 2.40 -16.92
N THR A 61 9.59 1.51 -16.56
CA THR A 61 9.58 0.85 -15.26
C THR A 61 9.89 1.85 -14.14
N ILE A 62 10.87 2.72 -14.35
CA ILE A 62 11.25 3.76 -13.39
C ILE A 62 10.10 4.74 -13.20
N ILE A 63 9.53 5.27 -14.30
CA ILE A 63 8.43 6.22 -14.24
C ILE A 63 7.21 5.60 -13.55
N SER A 64 6.89 4.34 -13.83
CA SER A 64 5.79 3.64 -13.14
C SER A 64 6.05 3.49 -11.63
N ALA A 65 7.29 3.20 -11.22
CA ALA A 65 7.65 3.13 -9.81
C ALA A 65 7.56 4.51 -9.13
N LEU A 66 8.04 5.56 -9.78
CA LEU A 66 7.93 6.94 -9.31
C LEU A 66 6.46 7.38 -9.19
N SER A 67 5.62 7.02 -10.17
CA SER A 67 4.19 7.31 -10.15
C SER A 67 3.51 6.64 -8.96
N HIS A 68 3.75 5.35 -8.77
CA HIS A 68 3.25 4.61 -7.60
C HIS A 68 3.71 5.25 -6.28
N PHE A 69 4.98 5.65 -6.18
CA PHE A 69 5.51 6.32 -5.00
C PHE A 69 4.77 7.62 -4.68
N CYS A 70 4.34 8.37 -5.70
CA CYS A 70 3.63 9.64 -5.55
C CYS A 70 2.12 9.49 -5.29
N GLU A 71 1.55 8.31 -5.46
CA GLU A 71 0.10 8.08 -5.32
C GLU A 71 -0.46 8.54 -3.98
N ARG A 72 -1.77 8.86 -3.97
CA ARG A 72 -2.51 9.29 -2.79
C ARG A 72 -2.39 8.33 -1.61
N ASP A 73 -2.38 7.03 -1.89
CA ASP A 73 -2.28 5.99 -0.85
C ASP A 73 -0.84 5.66 -0.44
N ALA A 74 0.14 6.16 -1.22
CA ALA A 74 1.58 6.08 -0.97
C ALA A 74 2.08 7.36 -0.30
N MET A 75 3.00 8.11 -0.90
CA MET A 75 3.54 9.33 -0.30
C MET A 75 2.63 10.56 -0.47
N ASP A 76 1.56 10.49 -1.26
CA ASP A 76 0.55 11.55 -1.46
C ASP A 76 1.15 12.86 -1.96
N ILE A 77 1.94 12.79 -3.02
CA ILE A 77 2.59 13.97 -3.60
C ILE A 77 1.70 14.52 -4.72
N GLU A 78 0.78 15.41 -4.36
CA GLU A 78 -0.13 16.03 -5.32
C GLU A 78 0.62 16.89 -6.34
N GLY A 79 0.28 16.71 -7.62
CA GLY A 79 0.85 17.50 -8.73
C GLY A 79 1.93 16.78 -9.52
N LEU A 80 2.52 15.68 -9.02
CA LEU A 80 3.38 14.79 -9.77
C LEU A 80 2.54 13.73 -10.50
N SER A 81 2.00 14.09 -11.66
CA SER A 81 1.33 13.12 -12.55
C SER A 81 2.36 12.36 -13.39
N ASP A 82 1.93 11.23 -14.01
CA ASP A 82 2.75 10.43 -14.91
C ASP A 82 3.43 11.30 -15.98
N LYS A 83 2.66 12.21 -16.63
CA LYS A 83 3.20 13.14 -17.63
C LYS A 83 4.28 14.07 -17.07
N THR A 84 4.10 14.54 -15.85
CA THR A 84 5.09 15.39 -15.18
C THR A 84 6.36 14.60 -14.88
N LEU A 85 6.22 13.37 -14.41
CA LEU A 85 7.33 12.46 -14.14
C LEU A 85 8.08 12.08 -15.43
N GLU A 86 7.35 11.82 -16.54
CA GLU A 86 7.94 11.58 -17.85
C GLU A 86 8.81 12.76 -18.33
N LEU A 87 8.31 13.99 -18.18
CA LEU A 87 9.05 15.21 -18.54
C LEU A 87 10.29 15.38 -17.65
N LEU A 88 10.14 15.29 -16.34
CA LEU A 88 11.26 15.41 -15.39
C LEU A 88 12.31 14.31 -15.58
N TYR A 89 11.88 13.08 -15.89
CA TYR A 89 12.77 11.99 -16.26
C TYR A 89 13.54 12.30 -17.54
N GLY A 90 12.86 12.79 -18.56
CA GLY A 90 13.47 13.18 -19.85
C GLY A 90 14.50 14.32 -19.70
N LEU A 91 14.24 15.26 -18.80
CA LEU A 91 15.16 16.35 -18.43
C LEU A 91 16.28 15.91 -17.48
N ASN A 92 16.38 14.64 -17.13
CA ASN A 92 17.33 14.09 -16.17
C ASN A 92 17.24 14.69 -14.76
N LYS A 93 16.07 15.19 -14.37
CA LYS A 93 15.84 15.79 -13.05
C LYS A 93 15.40 14.76 -12.00
N VAL A 94 14.66 13.71 -12.42
CA VAL A 94 14.16 12.66 -11.53
C VAL A 94 14.38 11.29 -12.16
N LYS A 95 15.16 10.42 -11.50
CA LYS A 95 15.42 9.03 -11.90
C LYS A 95 15.24 8.03 -10.76
N ALA A 96 15.17 8.51 -9.54
CA ALA A 96 15.01 7.73 -8.33
C ALA A 96 14.06 8.46 -7.38
N PHE A 97 13.56 7.79 -6.35
CA PHE A 97 12.61 8.38 -5.41
C PHE A 97 13.20 9.59 -4.67
N HIS A 98 14.47 9.51 -4.26
CA HIS A 98 15.12 10.59 -3.53
C HIS A 98 15.31 11.86 -4.38
N ASP A 99 15.39 11.76 -5.71
CA ASP A 99 15.50 12.93 -6.59
C ASP A 99 14.27 13.84 -6.49
N ILE A 100 13.08 13.26 -6.21
CA ILE A 100 11.84 14.02 -6.01
C ILE A 100 12.03 15.07 -4.90
N TYR A 101 12.72 14.70 -3.82
CA TYR A 101 12.96 15.57 -2.66
C TYR A 101 14.09 16.56 -2.86
N ALA A 102 14.85 16.42 -3.94
CA ALA A 102 15.90 17.38 -4.34
C ALA A 102 15.40 18.45 -5.31
N LEU A 103 14.17 18.32 -5.85
CA LEU A 103 13.57 19.24 -6.81
C LEU A 103 13.44 20.66 -6.24
N LYS A 104 13.74 21.65 -7.10
CA LYS A 104 13.67 23.08 -6.81
C LYS A 104 12.82 23.80 -7.84
N GLN A 105 12.50 25.08 -7.58
CA GLN A 105 11.73 25.94 -8.49
C GLN A 105 12.32 25.96 -9.91
N GLU A 106 13.64 26.11 -10.02
CA GLU A 106 14.39 26.19 -11.29
C GLU A 106 14.30 24.91 -12.16
N ASP A 107 14.01 23.75 -11.56
CA ASP A 107 13.87 22.49 -12.28
C ASP A 107 12.60 22.42 -13.13
N PHE A 108 11.67 23.33 -12.90
CA PHE A 108 10.40 23.42 -13.62
C PHE A 108 10.34 24.51 -14.69
N ASP A 109 11.40 25.29 -14.87
CA ASP A 109 11.43 26.39 -15.83
C ASP A 109 11.20 25.93 -17.28
N GLU A 110 11.67 24.72 -17.61
CA GLU A 110 11.49 24.10 -18.93
C GLU A 110 10.26 23.17 -18.99
N VAL A 111 9.50 23.02 -17.90
CA VAL A 111 8.36 22.12 -17.84
C VAL A 111 7.09 22.85 -18.22
N GLU A 112 6.51 22.51 -19.39
CA GLU A 112 5.31 23.15 -19.90
C GLU A 112 4.15 23.09 -18.89
N GLY A 113 3.48 24.22 -18.67
CA GLY A 113 2.36 24.35 -17.76
C GLY A 113 2.74 24.51 -16.29
N PHE A 114 4.03 24.52 -15.95
CA PHE A 114 4.50 24.88 -14.63
C PHE A 114 4.86 26.36 -14.57
N ARG A 115 4.13 27.09 -13.74
CA ARG A 115 4.39 28.49 -13.36
C ARG A 115 4.49 28.57 -11.85
N ASP A 116 4.93 29.70 -11.33
CA ASP A 116 5.25 29.90 -9.90
C ASP A 116 4.22 29.29 -8.93
N LYS A 117 2.93 29.49 -9.16
CA LYS A 117 1.88 28.97 -8.28
C LYS A 117 1.82 27.44 -8.31
N ARG A 118 1.90 26.83 -9.51
CA ARG A 118 1.80 25.37 -9.64
C ARG A 118 3.05 24.69 -9.09
N THR A 119 4.23 25.26 -9.40
CA THR A 119 5.50 24.77 -8.88
C THR A 119 5.56 24.92 -7.35
N GLY A 120 5.15 26.07 -6.82
CA GLY A 120 5.08 26.29 -5.36
C GLY A 120 4.17 25.29 -4.66
N ASN A 121 2.98 25.00 -5.21
CA ASN A 121 2.07 24.01 -4.65
C ASN A 121 2.69 22.60 -4.66
N LEU A 122 3.37 22.22 -5.76
CA LEU A 122 4.03 20.93 -5.86
C LEU A 122 5.18 20.79 -4.86
N LEU A 123 6.05 21.81 -4.75
CA LEU A 123 7.14 21.80 -3.77
C LEU A 123 6.60 21.72 -2.33
N ALA A 124 5.50 22.41 -2.04
CA ALA A 124 4.82 22.30 -0.75
C ALA A 124 4.25 20.88 -0.50
N ALA A 125 3.71 20.22 -1.53
CA ALA A 125 3.23 18.84 -1.43
C ALA A 125 4.39 17.85 -1.20
N ILE A 126 5.53 18.05 -1.87
CA ILE A 126 6.75 17.27 -1.65
C ILE A 126 7.23 17.44 -0.20
N GLU A 127 7.30 18.66 0.30
CA GLU A 127 7.73 18.92 1.68
C GLU A 127 6.77 18.29 2.70
N LYS A 128 5.45 18.43 2.49
CA LYS A 128 4.42 17.80 3.32
C LYS A 128 4.55 16.29 3.37
N SER A 129 4.90 15.64 2.24
CA SER A 129 5.01 14.18 2.15
C SER A 129 6.16 13.60 2.96
N LYS A 130 7.13 14.40 3.40
CA LYS A 130 8.23 13.94 4.26
C LYS A 130 7.77 13.41 5.62
N THR A 131 6.59 13.82 6.08
CA THR A 131 5.99 13.28 7.31
C THR A 131 4.88 12.31 6.93
N THR A 132 5.13 11.02 7.13
CA THR A 132 4.21 9.94 6.71
C THR A 132 4.15 8.82 7.77
N THR A 133 3.35 7.78 7.56
CA THR A 133 3.38 6.56 8.38
C THR A 133 4.35 5.55 7.79
N LEU A 134 4.86 4.64 8.62
CA LEU A 134 5.73 3.57 8.13
C LEU A 134 5.00 2.68 7.11
N ALA A 135 3.72 2.37 7.34
CA ALA A 135 2.90 1.59 6.40
C ALA A 135 2.80 2.24 5.02
N ARG A 136 2.55 3.55 4.95
CA ARG A 136 2.49 4.27 3.68
C ARG A 136 3.83 4.28 2.96
N PHE A 137 4.91 4.48 3.68
CA PHE A 137 6.27 4.43 3.14
C PHE A 137 6.61 3.04 2.59
N LEU A 138 6.35 1.97 3.36
CA LEU A 138 6.57 0.58 2.91
C LEU A 138 5.76 0.23 1.67
N TYR A 139 4.52 0.73 1.57
CA TYR A 139 3.70 0.59 0.37
C TYR A 139 4.29 1.40 -0.79
N ALA A 140 4.71 2.63 -0.55
CA ALA A 140 5.22 3.56 -1.56
C ALA A 140 6.50 3.07 -2.25
N ILE A 141 7.44 2.49 -1.51
CA ILE A 141 8.70 1.96 -2.09
C ILE A 141 8.51 0.71 -2.94
N GLY A 142 7.28 0.19 -3.04
CA GLY A 142 6.91 -0.84 -4.02
C GLY A 142 7.51 -2.22 -3.76
N ILE A 143 7.57 -2.66 -2.50
CA ILE A 143 8.02 -4.01 -2.16
C ILE A 143 7.10 -5.04 -2.86
N PRO A 144 7.65 -6.02 -3.61
CA PRO A 144 6.86 -7.00 -4.34
C PRO A 144 5.83 -7.72 -3.45
N ASN A 145 4.58 -7.82 -3.92
CA ASN A 145 3.46 -8.45 -3.22
C ASN A 145 3.03 -7.78 -1.90
N ILE A 146 3.58 -6.64 -1.53
CA ILE A 146 3.17 -5.89 -0.35
C ILE A 146 2.19 -4.79 -0.76
N GLY A 147 0.90 -5.05 -0.48
CA GLY A 147 -0.15 -4.05 -0.61
C GLY A 147 -0.33 -3.24 0.69
N LYS A 148 -1.29 -2.31 0.67
CA LYS A 148 -1.59 -1.43 1.84
C LYS A 148 -1.88 -2.22 3.13
N LYS A 149 -2.63 -3.34 3.03
CA LYS A 149 -2.95 -4.19 4.20
C LYS A 149 -1.69 -4.78 4.79
N SER A 150 -0.85 -5.39 3.96
CA SER A 150 0.40 -6.04 4.39
C SER A 150 1.42 -5.02 4.92
N ALA A 151 1.50 -3.83 4.29
CA ALA A 151 2.33 -2.74 4.81
C ALA A 151 1.87 -2.27 6.20
N GLY A 152 0.54 -2.22 6.44
CA GLY A 152 -0.02 -1.94 7.76
C GLY A 152 0.34 -3.00 8.79
N GLN A 153 0.31 -4.27 8.43
CA GLN A 153 0.72 -5.38 9.31
C GLN A 153 2.21 -5.30 9.68
N LEU A 154 3.08 -4.94 8.70
CA LEU A 154 4.51 -4.71 8.97
C LEU A 154 4.72 -3.54 9.96
N GLU A 155 3.98 -2.42 9.79
CA GLU A 155 4.05 -1.32 10.75
C GLU A 155 3.56 -1.72 12.15
N GLU A 156 2.47 -2.46 12.24
CA GLU A 156 1.89 -2.91 13.53
C GLU A 156 2.84 -3.85 14.28
N GLU A 157 3.50 -4.77 13.58
CA GLU A 157 4.39 -5.77 14.20
C GLU A 157 5.76 -5.19 14.53
N PHE A 158 6.42 -4.58 13.54
CA PHE A 158 7.83 -4.16 13.67
C PHE A 158 7.99 -2.72 14.19
N ARG A 159 6.97 -1.86 14.03
CA ARG A 159 6.89 -0.49 14.54
C ARG A 159 7.93 0.49 14.01
N THR A 160 9.11 0.05 13.64
CA THR A 160 10.18 0.89 13.08
C THR A 160 10.69 0.35 11.77
N LEU A 161 11.16 1.24 10.89
CA LEU A 161 11.77 0.85 9.63
C LEU A 161 13.01 -0.03 9.84
N ASP A 162 13.83 0.30 10.84
CA ASP A 162 15.02 -0.47 11.17
C ASP A 162 14.69 -1.91 11.59
N ALA A 163 13.63 -2.10 12.38
CA ALA A 163 13.17 -3.44 12.74
C ALA A 163 12.70 -4.23 11.52
N VAL A 164 11.93 -3.61 10.58
CA VAL A 164 11.53 -4.25 9.33
C VAL A 164 12.75 -4.64 8.49
N MET A 165 13.71 -3.72 8.33
CA MET A 165 14.91 -3.93 7.48
C MET A 165 15.82 -5.04 7.99
N ASN A 166 15.81 -5.33 9.28
CA ASN A 166 16.68 -6.32 9.93
C ASN A 166 15.96 -7.61 10.34
N ALA A 167 14.64 -7.71 10.11
CA ALA A 167 13.86 -8.91 10.39
C ALA A 167 14.28 -10.09 9.49
N SER A 168 14.11 -11.30 10.01
CA SER A 168 14.35 -12.54 9.28
C SER A 168 13.16 -12.92 8.40
N LYS A 169 13.36 -13.86 7.47
CA LYS A 169 12.25 -14.42 6.66
C LYS A 169 11.21 -15.08 7.55
N GLU A 170 11.65 -15.75 8.61
CA GLU A 170 10.82 -16.45 9.59
C GLU A 170 9.92 -15.48 10.35
N ASP A 171 10.44 -14.29 10.70
CA ASP A 171 9.65 -13.24 11.36
C ASP A 171 8.53 -12.74 10.44
N PHE A 172 8.80 -12.55 9.16
CA PHE A 172 7.76 -12.19 8.18
C PHE A 172 6.74 -13.31 7.96
N ALA A 173 7.20 -14.57 7.87
CA ALA A 173 6.33 -15.73 7.66
C ALA A 173 5.42 -16.02 8.87
N ALA A 174 5.75 -15.52 10.04
CA ALA A 174 4.94 -15.63 11.24
C ALA A 174 3.71 -14.68 11.25
N LEU A 175 3.67 -13.68 10.36
CA LEU A 175 2.56 -12.76 10.24
C LEU A 175 1.33 -13.43 9.61
N ASP A 176 0.14 -13.07 10.09
CA ASP A 176 -1.13 -13.52 9.51
C ASP A 176 -1.21 -13.10 8.02
N ASP A 177 -1.62 -14.01 7.15
CA ASP A 177 -1.76 -13.79 5.70
C ASP A 177 -0.42 -13.56 4.95
N PHE A 178 0.75 -13.70 5.60
CA PHE A 178 2.05 -13.69 4.93
C PHE A 178 2.46 -15.12 4.56
N GLY A 179 2.38 -15.42 3.26
CA GLY A 179 2.94 -16.68 2.74
C GLY A 179 4.46 -16.59 2.50
N ASP A 180 5.10 -17.74 2.30
CA ASP A 180 6.55 -17.84 2.04
C ASP A 180 7.05 -16.93 0.92
N ILE A 181 6.26 -16.74 -0.16
CA ILE A 181 6.59 -15.87 -1.30
C ILE A 181 6.66 -14.40 -0.87
N MET A 182 5.74 -13.96 -0.02
CA MET A 182 5.74 -12.58 0.49
C MET A 182 6.91 -12.35 1.45
N ALA A 183 7.11 -13.27 2.39
CA ALA A 183 8.20 -13.21 3.36
C ALA A 183 9.57 -13.17 2.66
N GLU A 184 9.78 -14.02 1.66
CA GLU A 184 10.98 -14.02 0.85
C GLU A 184 11.14 -12.73 0.04
N GLY A 185 10.05 -12.23 -0.54
CA GLY A 185 10.06 -10.97 -1.30
C GLY A 185 10.45 -9.77 -0.46
N VAL A 186 9.92 -9.65 0.76
CA VAL A 186 10.28 -8.56 1.70
C VAL A 186 11.75 -8.68 2.11
N LYS A 187 12.19 -9.89 2.48
CA LYS A 187 13.59 -10.12 2.86
C LYS A 187 14.55 -9.79 1.72
N ALA A 188 14.29 -10.30 0.52
CA ALA A 188 15.11 -10.04 -0.67
C ALA A 188 15.15 -8.54 -1.03
N TYR A 189 14.04 -7.81 -0.84
CA TYR A 189 13.98 -6.37 -1.09
C TYR A 189 14.95 -5.60 -0.18
N PHE A 190 14.96 -5.93 1.12
CA PHE A 190 15.84 -5.27 2.09
C PHE A 190 17.27 -5.81 2.12
N ASP A 191 17.55 -6.98 1.56
CA ASP A 191 18.90 -7.48 1.36
C ASP A 191 19.60 -6.86 0.15
N ASP A 192 18.83 -6.26 -0.76
CA ASP A 192 19.39 -5.58 -1.94
C ASP A 192 20.03 -4.24 -1.54
N GLU A 193 21.33 -4.11 -1.77
CA GLU A 193 22.13 -2.93 -1.41
C GLU A 193 21.63 -1.65 -2.09
N HIS A 194 21.11 -1.75 -3.32
CA HIS A 194 20.57 -0.60 -4.04
C HIS A 194 19.29 -0.06 -3.36
N ASN A 195 18.38 -0.96 -2.96
CA ASN A 195 17.18 -0.57 -2.26
C ASN A 195 17.50 0.02 -0.87
N ARG A 196 18.44 -0.55 -0.14
CA ARG A 196 18.92 0.00 1.14
C ARG A 196 19.49 1.39 0.97
N ARG A 197 20.31 1.60 -0.06
CA ARG A 197 20.90 2.90 -0.35
C ARG A 197 19.83 3.93 -0.70
N GLU A 198 18.84 3.56 -1.49
CA GLU A 198 17.72 4.43 -1.83
C GLU A 198 16.94 4.87 -0.58
N ILE A 199 16.65 3.92 0.31
CA ILE A 199 16.00 4.21 1.60
C ILE A 199 16.84 5.17 2.44
N GLU A 200 18.16 4.96 2.53
CA GLU A 200 19.05 5.87 3.24
C GLU A 200 19.03 7.30 2.67
N LEU A 201 18.98 7.44 1.34
CA LEU A 201 18.89 8.73 0.67
C LEU A 201 17.56 9.42 0.96
N LEU A 202 16.45 8.66 0.99
CA LEU A 202 15.13 9.17 1.35
C LEU A 202 15.10 9.65 2.81
N LEU A 203 15.69 8.91 3.74
CA LEU A 203 15.80 9.33 5.14
C LEU A 203 16.68 10.59 5.28
N LYS A 204 17.80 10.67 4.53
CA LYS A 204 18.64 11.87 4.49
C LYS A 204 17.93 13.09 3.87
N ALA A 205 16.98 12.87 2.96
CA ALA A 205 16.12 13.94 2.41
C ALA A 205 15.10 14.47 3.42
N GLY A 206 14.98 13.84 4.60
CA GLY A 206 14.15 14.31 5.69
C GLY A 206 12.84 13.56 5.89
N ILE A 207 12.68 12.37 5.29
CA ILE A 207 11.49 11.55 5.55
C ILE A 207 11.51 11.08 7.00
N THR A 208 10.39 11.29 7.69
CA THR A 208 10.15 10.92 9.08
C THR A 208 8.83 10.17 9.21
N PHE A 209 8.78 9.26 10.18
CA PHE A 209 7.58 8.46 10.41
C PHE A 209 6.83 8.97 11.63
N THR A 210 5.54 9.28 11.44
CA THR A 210 4.64 9.51 12.55
C THR A 210 4.43 8.17 13.25
N GLN A 211 4.94 8.04 14.46
CA GLN A 211 4.54 6.93 15.30
C GLN A 211 3.07 7.14 15.67
N LYS A 212 2.21 6.14 15.44
CA LYS A 212 0.96 6.09 16.19
C LYS A 212 1.36 6.15 17.66
N GLN A 213 1.03 7.23 18.35
CA GLN A 213 1.19 7.28 19.80
C GLN A 213 0.29 6.18 20.36
N VAL A 214 0.88 5.04 20.63
CA VAL A 214 0.25 4.02 21.45
C VAL A 214 0.38 4.57 22.87
N THR A 215 -0.57 5.37 23.28
CA THR A 215 -0.73 5.69 24.71
C THR A 215 -1.03 4.35 25.39
N GLU A 216 -0.23 3.98 26.38
CA GLU A 216 -0.61 2.87 27.27
C GLU A 216 -1.97 3.21 27.85
N GLY A 217 -2.98 2.51 27.41
CA GLY A 217 -4.37 2.74 27.79
C GLY A 217 -5.07 1.40 28.04
N VAL A 218 -6.35 1.47 28.36
CA VAL A 218 -7.19 0.31 28.73
C VAL A 218 -7.23 -0.83 27.71
N PHE A 219 -6.81 -0.56 26.47
CA PHE A 219 -6.72 -1.55 25.38
C PHE A 219 -5.31 -2.00 25.05
N SER A 220 -4.29 -1.58 25.82
CA SER A 220 -2.89 -1.95 25.56
C SER A 220 -2.71 -3.45 25.43
N GLY A 221 -2.14 -3.88 24.29
CA GLY A 221 -1.89 -5.29 23.97
C GLY A 221 -3.15 -6.13 23.71
N LYS A 222 -4.34 -5.53 23.65
CA LYS A 222 -5.58 -6.24 23.37
C LYS A 222 -5.92 -6.19 21.88
N LYS A 223 -6.23 -7.36 21.30
CA LYS A 223 -6.82 -7.48 19.97
C LYS A 223 -8.34 -7.52 20.11
N VAL A 224 -9.03 -6.54 19.55
CA VAL A 224 -10.47 -6.30 19.76
C VAL A 224 -11.23 -6.56 18.46
N VAL A 225 -12.42 -7.13 18.54
CA VAL A 225 -13.34 -7.25 17.41
C VAL A 225 -14.60 -6.44 17.69
N LEU A 226 -15.05 -5.67 16.71
CA LEU A 226 -16.33 -4.98 16.74
C LEU A 226 -17.39 -5.84 16.01
N THR A 227 -18.52 -6.08 16.62
CA THR A 227 -19.67 -6.79 16.01
C THR A 227 -20.97 -6.07 16.25
N GLY A 228 -21.86 -6.10 15.27
CA GLY A 228 -23.10 -5.31 15.31
C GLY A 228 -22.90 -3.84 14.94
N ALA A 229 -23.98 -3.07 14.96
CA ALA A 229 -23.97 -1.63 14.73
C ALA A 229 -23.74 -0.90 16.07
N LEU A 230 -22.78 0.00 16.10
CA LEU A 230 -22.60 0.92 17.24
C LEU A 230 -23.52 2.11 17.04
N VAL A 231 -24.26 2.46 18.07
CA VAL A 231 -25.26 3.56 18.04
C VAL A 231 -24.58 4.91 18.30
N SER A 232 -23.61 4.97 19.18
CA SER A 232 -22.97 6.20 19.62
C SER A 232 -21.88 6.73 18.69
N MET A 233 -21.29 5.86 17.89
CA MET A 233 -20.21 6.27 16.98
C MET A 233 -20.08 5.36 15.76
N LYS A 234 -19.50 5.90 14.66
CA LYS A 234 -19.16 5.12 13.48
C LYS A 234 -18.04 4.11 13.80
N ARG A 235 -18.10 2.92 13.18
CA ARG A 235 -17.12 1.84 13.36
C ARG A 235 -15.66 2.31 13.16
N GLY A 236 -15.40 3.20 12.18
CA GLY A 236 -14.06 3.78 11.97
C GLY A 236 -13.59 4.59 13.17
N LYS A 237 -14.46 5.40 13.78
CA LYS A 237 -14.13 6.17 14.99
C LYS A 237 -13.88 5.27 16.19
N ALA A 238 -14.68 4.22 16.38
CA ALA A 238 -14.44 3.24 17.43
C ALA A 238 -13.08 2.55 17.27
N LYS A 239 -12.71 2.19 16.02
CA LYS A 239 -11.39 1.64 15.71
C LYS A 239 -10.28 2.61 16.11
N GLU A 240 -10.37 3.88 15.71
CA GLU A 240 -9.39 4.91 16.06
C GLU A 240 -9.24 5.09 17.58
N GLU A 241 -10.34 5.08 18.33
CA GLU A 241 -10.31 5.24 19.79
C GLU A 241 -9.66 4.05 20.52
N ILE A 242 -9.89 2.81 20.01
CA ILE A 242 -9.22 1.60 20.53
C ILE A 242 -7.71 1.68 20.22
N GLU A 243 -7.35 2.01 18.99
CA GLU A 243 -5.95 2.10 18.55
C GLU A 243 -5.18 3.21 19.28
N LYS A 244 -5.80 4.37 19.52
CA LYS A 244 -5.20 5.44 20.34
C LYS A 244 -4.87 5.00 21.76
N ARG A 245 -5.60 4.01 22.30
CA ARG A 245 -5.42 3.47 23.68
C ARG A 245 -4.67 2.14 23.70
N GLY A 246 -3.88 1.86 22.66
CA GLY A 246 -2.95 0.74 22.61
C GLY A 246 -3.54 -0.59 22.17
N GLY A 247 -4.82 -0.64 21.75
CA GLY A 247 -5.43 -1.83 21.19
C GLY A 247 -5.26 -1.96 19.69
N SER A 248 -5.57 -3.13 19.15
CA SER A 248 -5.71 -3.38 17.72
C SER A 248 -7.09 -3.92 17.38
N VAL A 249 -7.64 -3.59 16.20
CA VAL A 249 -8.98 -4.05 15.79
C VAL A 249 -8.88 -5.06 14.66
N ALA A 250 -9.37 -6.29 14.93
CA ALA A 250 -9.46 -7.35 13.93
C ALA A 250 -10.85 -7.40 13.28
N GLU A 251 -10.90 -7.84 12.03
CA GLU A 251 -12.16 -7.99 11.30
C GLU A 251 -12.89 -9.30 11.60
N SER A 252 -12.19 -10.33 12.08
CA SER A 252 -12.74 -11.65 12.35
C SER A 252 -12.39 -12.15 13.75
N VAL A 253 -13.27 -12.97 14.32
CA VAL A 253 -13.05 -13.59 15.63
C VAL A 253 -12.16 -14.82 15.47
N SER A 254 -11.04 -14.86 16.19
CA SER A 254 -10.09 -15.98 16.26
C SER A 254 -9.59 -16.15 17.70
N LYS A 255 -8.82 -17.19 17.98
CA LYS A 255 -8.22 -17.41 19.32
C LYS A 255 -7.25 -16.30 19.76
N ALA A 256 -6.76 -15.49 18.82
CA ALA A 256 -5.88 -14.37 19.12
C ALA A 256 -6.66 -13.10 19.56
N VAL A 257 -7.98 -13.10 19.52
CA VAL A 257 -8.83 -11.98 19.96
C VAL A 257 -9.01 -12.02 21.47
N ASN A 258 -8.78 -10.88 22.11
CA ASN A 258 -8.85 -10.75 23.58
C ASN A 258 -10.19 -10.19 24.06
N LEU A 259 -10.92 -9.47 23.20
CA LEU A 259 -12.15 -8.79 23.56
C LEU A 259 -13.07 -8.61 22.33
N VAL A 260 -14.37 -8.77 22.52
CA VAL A 260 -15.37 -8.45 21.49
C VAL A 260 -16.31 -7.38 22.00
N ILE A 261 -16.43 -6.29 21.29
CA ILE A 261 -17.38 -5.19 21.56
C ILE A 261 -18.65 -5.45 20.75
N VAL A 262 -19.77 -5.50 21.45
CA VAL A 262 -21.07 -5.90 20.92
C VAL A 262 -21.99 -4.69 20.82
N GLY A 263 -22.34 -4.31 19.59
CA GLY A 263 -23.39 -3.33 19.29
C GLY A 263 -24.72 -4.00 18.98
N GLU A 264 -25.68 -3.24 18.47
CA GLU A 264 -27.01 -3.73 18.08
C GLU A 264 -26.89 -4.72 16.90
N ASP A 265 -27.81 -5.69 16.86
CA ASP A 265 -27.89 -6.73 15.81
C ASP A 265 -26.57 -7.50 15.61
N ALA A 266 -25.93 -7.88 16.71
CA ALA A 266 -24.70 -8.65 16.67
C ALA A 266 -24.92 -10.01 15.99
N GLY A 267 -24.26 -10.22 14.86
CA GLY A 267 -24.41 -11.42 14.03
C GLY A 267 -23.51 -12.58 14.46
N SER A 268 -23.12 -13.42 13.50
CA SER A 268 -22.34 -14.66 13.69
C SER A 268 -21.02 -14.51 14.45
N LYS A 269 -20.46 -13.31 14.52
CA LYS A 269 -19.21 -13.04 15.25
C LYS A 269 -19.39 -13.16 16.78
N LEU A 270 -20.56 -12.77 17.31
CA LEU A 270 -20.87 -12.94 18.73
C LEU A 270 -20.93 -14.42 19.10
N ALA A 271 -21.71 -15.22 18.37
CA ALA A 271 -21.81 -16.66 18.61
C ALA A 271 -20.44 -17.37 18.51
N LYS A 272 -19.55 -16.88 17.63
CA LYS A 272 -18.19 -17.40 17.51
C LYS A 272 -17.31 -17.01 18.70
N ALA A 273 -17.47 -15.81 19.24
CA ALA A 273 -16.75 -15.35 20.42
C ALA A 273 -17.14 -16.18 21.65
N GLU A 274 -18.44 -16.38 21.86
CA GLU A 274 -18.98 -17.21 22.94
C GLU A 274 -18.45 -18.65 22.88
N LYS A 275 -18.44 -19.26 21.65
CA LYS A 275 -17.89 -20.60 21.44
C LYS A 275 -16.41 -20.72 21.75
N LEU A 276 -15.66 -19.64 21.57
CA LEU A 276 -14.22 -19.58 21.84
C LEU A 276 -13.88 -19.09 23.26
N GLY A 277 -14.91 -18.76 24.07
CA GLY A 277 -14.74 -18.24 25.44
C GLY A 277 -14.08 -16.86 25.49
N ILE A 278 -14.21 -16.05 24.44
CA ILE A 278 -13.63 -14.72 24.38
C ILE A 278 -14.55 -13.73 25.11
N PRO A 279 -14.02 -12.91 26.04
CA PRO A 279 -14.80 -11.90 26.74
C PRO A 279 -15.53 -10.96 25.78
N THR A 280 -16.79 -10.64 26.12
CA THR A 280 -17.62 -9.70 25.36
C THR A 280 -18.04 -8.56 26.26
N ILE A 281 -18.08 -7.34 25.72
CA ILE A 281 -18.59 -6.15 26.39
C ILE A 281 -19.62 -5.46 25.50
N SER A 282 -20.58 -4.78 26.12
CA SER A 282 -21.54 -3.92 25.46
C SER A 282 -20.92 -2.61 24.96
N GLU A 283 -21.59 -1.91 24.04
CA GLU A 283 -21.18 -0.57 23.65
C GLU A 283 -21.11 0.41 24.82
N GLY A 284 -22.04 0.30 25.79
CA GLY A 284 -22.05 1.14 27.00
C GLY A 284 -20.83 0.93 27.89
N GLU A 285 -20.35 -0.31 28.04
CA GLU A 285 -19.11 -0.63 28.76
C GLU A 285 -17.89 -0.15 28.00
N PHE A 286 -17.90 -0.30 26.67
CA PHE A 286 -16.86 0.24 25.80
C PHE A 286 -16.72 1.77 25.96
N LEU A 287 -17.84 2.51 25.98
CA LEU A 287 -17.80 3.96 26.17
C LEU A 287 -17.21 4.35 27.53
N LYS A 288 -17.54 3.64 28.58
CA LYS A 288 -16.94 3.86 29.92
C LYS A 288 -15.43 3.64 29.89
N MET A 289 -14.95 2.61 29.19
CA MET A 289 -13.52 2.34 29.03
C MET A 289 -12.80 3.41 28.19
N LEU A 290 -13.51 4.19 27.39
CA LEU A 290 -12.93 5.33 26.67
C LEU A 290 -12.77 6.58 27.53
N GLU A 291 -13.51 6.69 28.64
CA GLU A 291 -13.46 7.81 29.58
C GLU A 291 -12.35 7.65 30.63
N GLU A 292 -11.83 6.43 30.82
CA GLU A 292 -10.68 6.12 31.68
C GLU A 292 -9.34 6.43 30.97
#